data_e924b69081af9ac572189f9a7ab89def
#
_entry.id   e924b69081af9ac572189f9a7ab89def
#
_cell.length_a   1.000
_cell.length_b   1.000
_cell.length_c   1.000
_cell.angle_alpha   90.00
_cell.angle_beta   90.00
_cell.angle_gamma   90.00
#
_symmetry.space_group_name_H-M   'P 1'
#
loop_
_entity.id
_entity.type
_entity.pdbx_description
1 polymer ?
#
loop_
_entity_poly.entity_id
_entity_poly.type
_entity_poly.pdbx_seq_one_letter_code
_entity_poly.pdbx_strand_id
1 'polypeptide(L)'
;MGEVKRVLVIAPASVVPVWPKEFDEYADFPVMCKTLLGSKKQRLENISGLKGCHNKKLCVAAVNYESVWRDGIFEALQDYDADLVVCDESQRIKTHDAKQSKAMHQLGDMARYKLILSGTPVQNNAIDIWSQYRFLDRTVFGDSYYAFRGRYAVMGGFNNKQIVGYKDLDGLIKKEHSIAFRITKEEAVDLPEQTFEVRYVGMPAKERKLYEKIRKDSITELESGGKVTAATVLTKLLRLQQLAGGFLVKDGADKPEKVSTAKLDALKDIIIDYVVEGGRKLVVFARFIPEVDAILKLAEKILPKNRKAVALYGGIKKNERGGIVGQFQTDPDTVLFVGQIDTAGTGITLTAADTCVYYSKNFNYATYEQSLSRIHRIGQVNRCTYIDLVVGDSVDEKINIALMKKENLAETVVDNWKQYF
;
A
#
# COMPACT_ATOMS: atom_id res chain seq x y z
N MET A 1 31.92 9.23 -17.62
CA MET A 1 30.72 8.44 -17.39
C MET A 1 31.06 7.24 -16.56
N GLY A 2 30.26 6.99 -15.57
CA GLY A 2 30.57 6.07 -14.50
C GLY A 2 30.56 4.59 -14.89
N GLU A 3 30.77 3.77 -13.88
CA GLU A 3 30.86 2.31 -13.98
C GLU A 3 29.53 1.63 -14.29
N VAL A 4 28.38 2.34 -14.15
CA VAL A 4 27.03 1.84 -14.39
C VAL A 4 26.53 2.36 -15.72
N LYS A 5 26.16 1.46 -16.62
CA LYS A 5 25.59 1.75 -17.94
C LYS A 5 24.16 1.25 -18.10
N ARG A 6 23.82 0.15 -17.46
CA ARG A 6 22.52 -0.50 -17.50
C ARG A 6 21.95 -0.67 -16.10
N VAL A 7 20.74 -0.17 -15.91
CA VAL A 7 20.01 -0.25 -14.65
C VAL A 7 18.71 -1.01 -14.87
N LEU A 8 18.44 -1.93 -13.97
CA LEU A 8 17.15 -2.60 -13.88
C LEU A 8 16.45 -2.14 -12.59
N VAL A 9 15.33 -1.44 -12.73
CA VAL A 9 14.49 -1.02 -11.61
C VAL A 9 13.29 -1.95 -11.50
N ILE A 10 13.11 -2.56 -10.35
CA ILE A 10 11.95 -3.38 -10.03
C ILE A 10 11.11 -2.64 -9.00
N ALA A 11 9.86 -2.34 -9.34
CA ALA A 11 8.96 -1.53 -8.53
C ALA A 11 7.53 -2.10 -8.54
N PRO A 12 6.64 -1.68 -7.63
CA PRO A 12 5.22 -1.94 -7.76
C PRO A 12 4.68 -1.43 -9.09
N ALA A 13 3.71 -2.14 -9.67
CA ALA A 13 3.20 -1.82 -11.01
C ALA A 13 2.64 -0.39 -11.15
N SER A 14 2.17 0.21 -10.06
CA SER A 14 1.72 1.61 -10.00
C SER A 14 2.87 2.62 -9.98
N VAL A 15 4.06 2.19 -9.56
CA VAL A 15 5.25 3.04 -9.42
C VAL A 15 6.14 2.98 -10.67
N VAL A 16 6.11 1.86 -11.41
CA VAL A 16 6.90 1.72 -12.65
C VAL A 16 6.79 2.92 -13.60
N PRO A 17 5.60 3.52 -13.86
CA PRO A 17 5.49 4.70 -14.73
C PRO A 17 6.05 6.00 -14.14
N VAL A 18 6.38 6.02 -12.86
CA VAL A 18 6.93 7.21 -12.19
C VAL A 18 8.43 7.35 -12.50
N TRP A 19 9.16 6.25 -12.56
CA TRP A 19 10.60 6.23 -12.75
C TRP A 19 11.14 7.03 -13.96
N PRO A 20 10.51 6.97 -15.17
CA PRO A 20 10.94 7.83 -16.27
C PRO A 20 10.87 9.32 -15.95
N LYS A 21 9.81 9.75 -15.24
CA LYS A 21 9.62 11.15 -14.86
C LYS A 21 10.65 11.60 -13.83
N GLU A 22 10.96 10.75 -12.85
CA GLU A 22 12.00 11.03 -11.84
C GLU A 22 13.38 11.19 -12.52
N PHE A 23 13.68 10.35 -13.52
CA PHE A 23 14.93 10.51 -14.28
C PHE A 23 14.91 11.78 -15.12
N ASP A 24 13.81 12.14 -15.75
CA ASP A 24 13.68 13.37 -16.55
C ASP A 24 13.81 14.63 -15.68
N GLU A 25 13.36 14.56 -14.42
CA GLU A 25 13.37 15.70 -13.49
C GLU A 25 14.71 15.87 -12.76
N TYR A 26 15.34 14.76 -12.34
CA TYR A 26 16.49 14.82 -11.43
C TYR A 26 17.83 14.40 -12.04
N ALA A 27 17.86 13.77 -13.23
CA ALA A 27 19.11 13.38 -13.83
C ALA A 27 19.75 14.54 -14.58
N ASP A 28 20.99 14.89 -14.25
CA ASP A 28 21.83 15.89 -14.94
C ASP A 28 22.67 15.28 -16.06
N PHE A 29 22.39 14.03 -16.44
CA PHE A 29 23.08 13.28 -17.51
C PHE A 29 22.05 12.57 -18.41
N PRO A 30 22.43 12.20 -19.65
CA PRO A 30 21.51 11.56 -20.57
C PRO A 30 21.03 10.19 -20.09
N VAL A 31 19.72 9.99 -19.97
CA VAL A 31 19.07 8.74 -19.60
C VAL A 31 18.11 8.29 -20.69
N MET A 32 18.03 6.98 -20.92
CA MET A 32 16.96 6.33 -21.65
C MET A 32 16.24 5.37 -20.72
N CYS A 33 15.11 5.78 -20.17
CA CYS A 33 14.29 4.95 -19.30
C CYS A 33 13.08 4.40 -20.07
N LYS A 34 12.89 3.07 -20.08
CA LYS A 34 11.72 2.40 -20.64
C LYS A 34 10.98 1.59 -19.59
N THR A 35 9.67 1.77 -19.56
CA THR A 35 8.79 0.95 -18.75
C THR A 35 8.48 -0.37 -19.45
N LEU A 36 8.64 -1.49 -18.76
CA LEU A 36 8.33 -2.82 -19.26
C LEU A 36 6.91 -3.22 -18.84
N LEU A 37 5.92 -2.48 -19.37
CA LEU A 37 4.50 -2.70 -19.17
C LEU A 37 3.84 -3.21 -20.48
N GLY A 38 2.59 -3.68 -20.38
CA GLY A 38 1.86 -4.19 -21.55
C GLY A 38 2.04 -5.69 -21.79
N SER A 39 1.89 -6.13 -23.04
CA SER A 39 2.01 -7.54 -23.43
C SER A 39 3.45 -8.07 -23.33
N LYS A 40 3.61 -9.41 -23.27
CA LYS A 40 4.94 -10.04 -23.26
C LYS A 40 5.79 -9.56 -24.46
N LYS A 41 5.20 -9.48 -25.66
CA LYS A 41 5.89 -9.03 -26.87
C LYS A 41 6.43 -7.60 -26.73
N GLN A 42 5.60 -6.67 -26.30
CA GLN A 42 6.00 -5.27 -26.08
C GLN A 42 7.12 -5.13 -25.04
N ARG A 43 7.09 -5.92 -23.97
CA ARG A 43 8.15 -5.94 -22.95
C ARG A 43 9.49 -6.40 -23.53
N LEU A 44 9.48 -7.50 -24.29
CA LEU A 44 10.67 -8.05 -24.94
C LEU A 44 11.24 -7.07 -25.98
N GLU A 45 10.41 -6.42 -26.77
CA GLU A 45 10.82 -5.37 -27.72
C GLU A 45 11.48 -4.17 -26.99
N ASN A 46 10.90 -3.75 -25.85
CA ASN A 46 11.48 -2.68 -25.05
C ASN A 46 12.84 -3.05 -24.44
N ILE A 47 13.00 -4.28 -23.93
CA ILE A 47 14.29 -4.77 -23.42
C ILE A 47 15.33 -4.82 -24.54
N SER A 48 14.97 -5.38 -25.70
CA SER A 48 15.86 -5.45 -26.87
C SER A 48 16.30 -4.06 -27.34
N GLY A 49 15.37 -3.10 -27.37
CA GLY A 49 15.69 -1.72 -27.75
C GLY A 49 16.62 -1.00 -26.76
N LEU A 50 16.66 -1.43 -25.49
CA LEU A 50 17.61 -0.91 -24.51
C LEU A 50 19.01 -1.54 -24.63
N LYS A 51 19.12 -2.79 -25.12
CA LYS A 51 20.42 -3.44 -25.32
C LYS A 51 21.30 -2.70 -26.34
N GLY A 52 20.70 -2.07 -27.36
CA GLY A 52 21.40 -1.28 -28.36
C GLY A 52 21.80 0.13 -27.94
N CYS A 53 21.42 0.54 -26.72
CA CYS A 53 21.63 1.89 -26.20
C CYS A 53 23.03 2.04 -25.59
N HIS A 54 24.09 2.13 -26.41
CA HIS A 54 25.47 2.16 -25.89
C HIS A 54 26.15 3.52 -25.92
N ASN A 55 25.60 4.52 -26.59
CA ASN A 55 26.31 5.78 -26.81
C ASN A 55 25.97 6.85 -25.78
N LYS A 56 26.75 6.90 -24.71
CA LYS A 56 26.77 8.01 -23.73
C LYS A 56 25.49 8.24 -22.90
N LYS A 57 24.56 7.26 -22.85
CA LYS A 57 23.33 7.36 -22.06
C LYS A 57 23.27 6.23 -21.04
N LEU A 58 22.69 6.52 -19.86
CA LEU A 58 22.30 5.48 -18.93
C LEU A 58 21.03 4.79 -19.47
N CYS A 59 21.06 3.47 -19.59
CA CYS A 59 19.91 2.70 -20.07
C CYS A 59 19.17 2.08 -18.87
N VAL A 60 17.90 2.43 -18.70
CA VAL A 60 17.09 2.02 -17.55
C VAL A 60 15.89 1.20 -18.01
N ALA A 61 15.73 -0.01 -17.49
CA ALA A 61 14.55 -0.85 -17.66
C ALA A 61 13.76 -0.83 -16.35
N ALA A 62 12.52 -0.34 -16.34
CA ALA A 62 11.65 -0.34 -15.18
C ALA A 62 10.54 -1.39 -15.32
N VAL A 63 10.45 -2.37 -14.41
CA VAL A 63 9.55 -3.52 -14.48
C VAL A 63 8.84 -3.77 -13.15
N ASN A 64 7.66 -4.37 -13.19
CA ASN A 64 6.93 -4.74 -11.98
C ASN A 64 7.30 -6.14 -11.47
N TYR A 65 7.28 -6.33 -10.17
CA TYR A 65 7.63 -7.59 -9.48
C TYR A 65 6.94 -8.84 -10.03
N GLU A 66 5.64 -8.74 -10.36
CA GLU A 66 4.85 -9.86 -10.85
C GLU A 66 5.27 -10.37 -12.24
N SER A 67 6.10 -9.59 -12.93
CA SER A 67 6.57 -9.92 -14.27
C SER A 67 7.99 -10.49 -14.31
N VAL A 68 8.80 -10.19 -13.30
CA VAL A 68 10.24 -10.52 -13.25
C VAL A 68 10.50 -12.02 -13.38
N TRP A 69 9.66 -12.88 -12.79
CA TRP A 69 9.82 -14.34 -12.76
C TRP A 69 9.09 -15.08 -13.88
N ARG A 70 8.47 -14.36 -14.83
CA ARG A 70 7.71 -14.99 -15.91
C ARG A 70 8.63 -15.43 -17.04
N ASP A 71 8.36 -16.64 -17.56
CA ASP A 71 9.10 -17.24 -18.67
C ASP A 71 9.26 -16.30 -19.87
N GLY A 72 10.44 -16.23 -20.41
CA GLY A 72 10.84 -15.35 -21.50
C GLY A 72 11.11 -13.90 -21.07
N ILE A 73 10.46 -13.39 -20.01
CA ILE A 73 10.80 -12.08 -19.44
C ILE A 73 12.02 -12.21 -18.53
N PHE A 74 12.05 -13.25 -17.69
CA PHE A 74 13.17 -13.49 -16.78
C PHE A 74 14.49 -13.65 -17.55
N GLU A 75 14.49 -14.50 -18.57
CA GLU A 75 15.64 -14.74 -19.43
C GLU A 75 16.09 -13.47 -20.16
N ALA A 76 15.12 -12.68 -20.66
CA ALA A 76 15.43 -11.41 -21.31
C ALA A 76 16.03 -10.37 -20.32
N LEU A 77 15.63 -10.39 -19.05
CA LEU A 77 16.21 -9.56 -18.01
C LEU A 77 17.61 -10.01 -17.60
N GLN A 78 17.86 -11.34 -17.57
CA GLN A 78 19.21 -11.89 -17.39
C GLN A 78 20.12 -11.45 -18.54
N ASP A 79 19.65 -11.60 -19.77
CA ASP A 79 20.37 -11.16 -21.00
C ASP A 79 20.53 -9.64 -21.12
N TYR A 80 19.70 -8.85 -20.44
CA TYR A 80 19.87 -7.40 -20.32
C TYR A 80 21.15 -7.08 -19.56
N ASP A 81 21.57 -7.96 -18.67
CA ASP A 81 22.83 -7.93 -17.93
C ASP A 81 23.06 -6.56 -17.27
N ALA A 82 22.18 -6.21 -16.33
CA ALA A 82 22.20 -4.94 -15.65
C ALA A 82 23.40 -4.81 -14.70
N ASP A 83 24.12 -3.70 -14.78
CA ASP A 83 25.21 -3.37 -13.85
C ASP A 83 24.69 -3.08 -12.44
N LEU A 84 23.52 -2.42 -12.36
CA LEU A 84 22.81 -2.06 -11.12
C LEU A 84 21.38 -2.58 -11.16
N VAL A 85 20.98 -3.28 -10.10
CA VAL A 85 19.59 -3.69 -9.88
C VAL A 85 19.02 -2.97 -8.66
N VAL A 86 17.91 -2.28 -8.85
CA VAL A 86 17.20 -1.50 -7.81
C VAL A 86 15.88 -2.18 -7.48
N CYS A 87 15.63 -2.48 -6.21
CA CYS A 87 14.34 -2.96 -5.69
C CYS A 87 13.63 -1.82 -4.97
N ASP A 88 12.64 -1.24 -5.58
CA ASP A 88 11.78 -0.24 -4.94
C ASP A 88 10.61 -0.92 -4.21
N GLU A 89 10.31 -0.50 -2.99
CA GLU A 89 9.41 -1.20 -2.06
C GLU A 89 9.87 -2.66 -1.84
N SER A 90 11.12 -2.82 -1.41
CA SER A 90 11.83 -4.11 -1.31
C SER A 90 11.16 -5.13 -0.37
N GLN A 91 10.28 -4.71 0.54
CA GLN A 91 9.45 -5.63 1.34
C GLN A 91 8.57 -6.55 0.48
N ARG A 92 8.44 -6.28 -0.81
CA ARG A 92 7.79 -7.16 -1.79
C ARG A 92 8.52 -8.49 -2.00
N ILE A 93 9.81 -8.55 -1.66
CA ILE A 93 10.60 -9.79 -1.72
C ILE A 93 10.89 -10.39 -0.34
N LYS A 94 10.13 -10.03 0.69
CA LYS A 94 10.31 -10.53 2.07
C LYS A 94 10.13 -12.05 2.21
N THR A 95 9.27 -12.65 1.41
CA THR A 95 8.98 -14.09 1.43
C THR A 95 10.03 -14.83 0.64
N HIS A 96 10.97 -15.48 1.32
CA HIS A 96 12.20 -16.04 0.75
C HIS A 96 12.00 -17.11 -0.33
N ASP A 97 10.93 -17.90 -0.26
CA ASP A 97 10.61 -19.00 -1.16
C ASP A 97 9.65 -18.63 -2.30
N ALA A 98 9.13 -17.40 -2.30
CA ALA A 98 8.28 -16.89 -3.37
C ALA A 98 9.04 -16.83 -4.71
N LYS A 99 8.34 -17.11 -5.82
CA LYS A 99 8.93 -17.10 -7.17
C LYS A 99 9.62 -15.77 -7.49
N GLN A 100 8.97 -14.67 -7.16
CA GLN A 100 9.55 -13.33 -7.37
C GLN A 100 10.83 -13.13 -6.56
N SER A 101 10.87 -13.55 -5.28
CA SER A 101 12.06 -13.40 -4.44
C SER A 101 13.23 -14.21 -4.97
N LYS A 102 12.99 -15.46 -5.41
CA LYS A 102 14.01 -16.30 -6.04
C LYS A 102 14.55 -15.70 -7.32
N ALA A 103 13.68 -15.16 -8.19
CA ALA A 103 14.11 -14.48 -9.41
C ALA A 103 14.95 -13.23 -9.07
N MET A 104 14.55 -12.47 -8.07
CA MET A 104 15.31 -11.30 -7.62
C MET A 104 16.68 -11.67 -7.05
N HIS A 105 16.77 -12.75 -6.25
CA HIS A 105 18.05 -13.24 -5.76
C HIS A 105 19.01 -13.60 -6.91
N GLN A 106 18.50 -14.26 -7.96
CA GLN A 106 19.30 -14.63 -9.12
C GLN A 106 19.78 -13.40 -9.92
N LEU A 107 18.90 -12.43 -10.17
CA LEU A 107 19.28 -11.15 -10.82
C LEU A 107 20.27 -10.37 -9.97
N GLY A 108 20.11 -10.37 -8.65
CA GLY A 108 21.03 -9.73 -7.73
C GLY A 108 22.41 -10.41 -7.71
N ASP A 109 22.46 -11.72 -7.82
CA ASP A 109 23.74 -12.47 -7.89
C ASP A 109 24.52 -12.18 -9.18
N MET A 110 23.84 -11.79 -10.26
CA MET A 110 24.47 -11.40 -11.53
C MET A 110 24.94 -9.93 -11.53
N ALA A 111 24.23 -9.03 -10.83
CA ALA A 111 24.50 -7.63 -10.85
C ALA A 111 25.72 -7.24 -10.00
N ARG A 112 26.54 -6.30 -10.52
CA ARG A 112 27.67 -5.74 -9.76
C ARG A 112 27.22 -4.88 -8.60
N TYR A 113 26.19 -4.06 -8.80
CA TYR A 113 25.64 -3.16 -7.80
C TYR A 113 24.18 -3.48 -7.51
N LYS A 114 23.78 -3.35 -6.27
CA LYS A 114 22.43 -3.61 -5.81
C LYS A 114 21.97 -2.52 -4.86
N LEU A 115 20.70 -2.14 -4.95
CA LEU A 115 20.07 -1.18 -4.08
C LEU A 115 18.67 -1.66 -3.72
N ILE A 116 18.32 -1.55 -2.46
CA ILE A 116 16.94 -1.70 -1.99
C ILE A 116 16.43 -0.39 -1.43
N LEU A 117 15.20 -0.03 -1.78
CA LEU A 117 14.51 1.14 -1.28
C LEU A 117 13.24 0.66 -0.56
N SER A 118 13.03 1.11 0.66
CA SER A 118 11.82 0.82 1.42
C SER A 118 11.65 1.82 2.55
N GLY A 119 10.44 2.33 2.74
CA GLY A 119 10.08 3.08 3.94
C GLY A 119 9.81 2.17 5.14
N THR A 120 9.49 0.89 4.90
CA THR A 120 9.14 -0.10 5.93
C THR A 120 9.73 -1.48 5.59
N PRO A 121 11.05 -1.67 5.72
CA PRO A 121 11.72 -2.92 5.34
C PRO A 121 11.23 -4.13 6.16
N VAL A 122 10.89 -3.89 7.42
CA VAL A 122 10.29 -4.87 8.32
C VAL A 122 8.85 -4.45 8.61
N GLN A 123 7.89 -5.16 8.01
CA GLN A 123 6.47 -4.83 8.16
C GLN A 123 5.82 -5.57 9.34
N ASN A 124 6.05 -6.88 9.43
CA ASN A 124 5.32 -7.76 10.32
C ASN A 124 6.25 -8.59 11.20
N ASN A 125 7.41 -8.95 10.67
CA ASN A 125 8.26 -9.96 11.27
C ASN A 125 9.72 -9.60 11.06
N ALA A 126 10.52 -9.57 12.13
CA ALA A 126 11.95 -9.26 12.02
C ALA A 126 12.71 -10.19 11.05
N ILE A 127 12.17 -11.40 10.81
CA ILE A 127 12.73 -12.38 9.87
C ILE A 127 12.50 -11.98 8.40
N ASP A 128 11.56 -11.08 8.11
CA ASP A 128 11.26 -10.58 6.75
C ASP A 128 12.46 -9.87 6.10
N ILE A 129 13.42 -9.41 6.90
CA ILE A 129 14.61 -8.72 6.40
C ILE A 129 15.57 -9.64 5.66
N TRP A 130 15.61 -10.95 5.99
CA TRP A 130 16.59 -11.88 5.42
C TRP A 130 16.57 -11.93 3.89
N SER A 131 15.39 -12.07 3.29
CA SER A 131 15.26 -12.21 1.84
C SER A 131 15.65 -10.93 1.09
N GLN A 132 15.44 -9.76 1.69
CA GLN A 132 15.85 -8.48 1.15
C GLN A 132 17.38 -8.35 1.18
N TYR A 133 18.02 -8.74 2.28
CA TYR A 133 19.47 -8.72 2.41
C TYR A 133 20.16 -9.84 1.63
N ARG A 134 19.52 -11.00 1.44
CA ARG A 134 19.99 -12.05 0.51
C ARG A 134 20.10 -11.52 -0.92
N PHE A 135 19.20 -10.65 -1.34
CA PHE A 135 19.33 -9.93 -2.60
C PHE A 135 20.46 -8.89 -2.54
N LEU A 136 20.50 -8.06 -1.51
CA LEU A 136 21.41 -6.90 -1.40
C LEU A 136 22.87 -7.34 -1.20
N ASP A 137 23.12 -8.08 -0.13
CA ASP A 137 24.41 -8.65 0.21
C ASP A 137 24.26 -9.88 1.11
N ARG A 138 24.48 -11.04 0.53
CA ARG A 138 24.38 -12.33 1.22
C ARG A 138 25.40 -12.54 2.34
N THR A 139 26.46 -11.72 2.40
CA THR A 139 27.50 -11.85 3.45
C THR A 139 27.00 -11.33 4.80
N VAL A 140 26.01 -10.45 4.84
CA VAL A 140 25.49 -9.84 6.07
C VAL A 140 24.76 -10.86 6.93
N PHE A 141 23.81 -11.62 6.35
CA PHE A 141 22.99 -12.58 7.09
C PHE A 141 23.18 -14.04 6.65
N GLY A 142 24.04 -14.29 5.67
CA GLY A 142 24.33 -15.62 5.12
C GLY A 142 23.28 -16.11 4.12
N ASP A 143 23.62 -17.23 3.47
CA ASP A 143 22.82 -17.82 2.37
C ASP A 143 21.64 -18.67 2.87
N SER A 144 21.62 -19.09 4.14
CA SER A 144 20.62 -19.98 4.69
C SER A 144 19.56 -19.25 5.49
N TYR A 145 18.33 -19.21 4.96
CA TYR A 145 17.18 -18.72 5.69
C TYR A 145 16.93 -19.45 7.01
N TYR A 146 17.11 -20.77 7.03
CA TYR A 146 16.87 -21.57 8.23
C TYR A 146 17.91 -21.32 9.32
N ALA A 147 19.17 -21.10 8.95
CA ALA A 147 20.23 -20.71 9.89
C ALA A 147 19.95 -19.33 10.46
N PHE A 148 19.57 -18.36 9.61
CA PHE A 148 19.16 -17.02 10.04
C PHE A 148 17.95 -17.07 10.99
N ARG A 149 16.87 -17.77 10.60
CA ARG A 149 15.69 -17.94 11.44
C ARG A 149 16.03 -18.59 12.78
N GLY A 150 16.86 -19.64 12.77
CA GLY A 150 17.33 -20.32 14.00
C GLY A 150 18.11 -19.41 14.94
N ARG A 151 18.83 -18.41 14.39
CA ARG A 151 19.57 -17.43 15.17
C ARG A 151 18.69 -16.36 15.79
N TYR A 152 17.69 -15.85 15.08
CA TYR A 152 16.96 -14.64 15.48
C TYR A 152 15.52 -14.89 15.90
N ALA A 153 14.93 -16.05 15.58
CA ALA A 153 13.56 -16.37 15.97
C ALA A 153 13.50 -17.45 17.09
N VAL A 154 12.52 -17.30 17.96
CA VAL A 154 12.10 -18.31 18.91
C VAL A 154 10.91 -19.04 18.30
N MET A 155 11.09 -20.35 18.03
CA MET A 155 10.05 -21.18 17.44
C MET A 155 9.22 -21.85 18.52
N GLY A 156 7.89 -21.95 18.30
CA GLY A 156 6.94 -22.57 19.22
C GLY A 156 5.64 -22.93 18.52
N GLY A 157 4.55 -23.06 19.31
CA GLY A 157 3.25 -23.44 18.79
C GLY A 157 3.18 -24.90 18.31
N PHE A 158 2.14 -25.22 17.54
CA PHE A 158 1.92 -26.57 17.04
C PHE A 158 3.06 -27.03 16.11
N ASN A 159 3.74 -28.10 16.47
CA ASN A 159 4.92 -28.66 15.78
C ASN A 159 6.10 -27.68 15.62
N ASN A 160 6.28 -26.72 16.51
CA ASN A 160 7.34 -25.70 16.43
C ASN A 160 7.39 -24.93 15.10
N LYS A 161 6.23 -24.68 14.48
CA LYS A 161 6.16 -24.00 13.16
C LYS A 161 5.86 -22.51 13.25
N GLN A 162 5.52 -22.02 14.43
CA GLN A 162 5.18 -20.61 14.66
C GLN A 162 6.35 -19.86 15.30
N ILE A 163 6.55 -18.63 14.89
CA ILE A 163 7.46 -17.71 15.59
C ILE A 163 6.68 -17.15 16.79
N VAL A 164 7.14 -17.45 17.98
CA VAL A 164 6.53 -17.00 19.24
C VAL A 164 7.34 -15.89 19.92
N GLY A 165 8.49 -15.53 19.36
CA GLY A 165 9.34 -14.46 19.86
C GLY A 165 10.61 -14.32 19.03
N TYR A 166 11.43 -13.36 19.44
CA TYR A 166 12.73 -13.07 18.80
C TYR A 166 13.84 -13.07 19.84
N LYS A 167 15.06 -13.29 19.37
CA LYS A 167 16.29 -13.24 20.17
C LYS A 167 17.37 -12.50 19.38
N ASP A 168 18.35 -11.91 20.08
CA ASP A 168 19.47 -11.16 19.50
C ASP A 168 19.04 -10.06 18.50
N LEU A 169 17.94 -9.33 18.84
CA LEU A 169 17.45 -8.25 17.97
C LEU A 169 18.47 -7.12 17.83
N ASP A 170 19.23 -6.81 18.87
CA ASP A 170 20.28 -5.79 18.82
C ASP A 170 21.40 -6.18 17.83
N GLY A 171 21.78 -7.47 17.84
CA GLY A 171 22.73 -8.02 16.87
C GLY A 171 22.20 -7.99 15.44
N LEU A 172 20.89 -8.26 15.26
CA LEU A 172 20.23 -8.16 13.95
C LEU A 172 20.25 -6.71 13.44
N ILE A 173 19.80 -5.74 14.24
CA ILE A 173 19.76 -4.31 13.91
C ILE A 173 21.16 -3.79 13.61
N LYS A 174 22.15 -4.13 14.40
CA LYS A 174 23.54 -3.72 14.16
C LYS A 174 24.06 -4.21 12.81
N LYS A 175 23.74 -5.45 12.42
CA LYS A 175 24.13 -6.00 11.12
C LYS A 175 23.35 -5.35 9.97
N GLU A 176 22.04 -5.13 10.14
CA GLU A 176 21.22 -4.43 9.18
C GLU A 176 21.82 -3.05 8.88
N HIS A 177 22.11 -2.28 9.90
CA HIS A 177 22.63 -0.92 9.77
C HIS A 177 24.09 -0.84 9.29
N SER A 178 24.80 -1.97 9.17
CA SER A 178 26.19 -1.96 8.67
C SER A 178 26.31 -1.51 7.20
N ILE A 179 25.22 -1.69 6.41
CA ILE A 179 25.15 -1.30 4.99
C ILE A 179 23.87 -0.53 4.64
N ALA A 180 23.06 -0.18 5.65
CA ALA A 180 21.83 0.57 5.47
C ALA A 180 22.02 2.04 5.83
N PHE A 181 21.44 2.91 5.02
CA PHE A 181 21.21 4.32 5.34
C PHE A 181 19.74 4.51 5.67
N ARG A 182 19.46 5.14 6.79
CA ARG A 182 18.09 5.48 7.20
C ARG A 182 18.02 6.98 7.48
N ILE A 183 16.99 7.61 6.94
CA ILE A 183 16.63 8.98 7.25
C ILE A 183 15.10 9.03 7.46
N THR A 184 14.65 9.72 8.49
CA THR A 184 13.22 9.94 8.72
C THR A 184 12.73 11.12 7.90
N LYS A 185 11.41 11.25 7.73
CA LYS A 185 10.84 12.40 7.01
C LYS A 185 11.16 13.71 7.71
N GLU A 186 11.10 13.71 9.04
CA GLU A 186 11.38 14.87 9.89
C GLU A 186 12.83 15.33 9.77
N GLU A 187 13.77 14.41 9.53
CA GLU A 187 15.18 14.72 9.31
C GLU A 187 15.48 15.15 7.87
N ALA A 188 14.72 14.63 6.90
CA ALA A 188 15.01 14.81 5.47
C ALA A 188 14.36 16.05 4.86
N VAL A 189 13.19 16.45 5.35
CA VAL A 189 12.34 17.48 4.71
C VAL A 189 11.60 18.28 5.77
N ASP A 190 11.60 19.58 5.59
CA ASP A 190 10.74 20.48 6.35
C ASP A 190 9.31 20.38 5.77
N LEU A 191 8.47 19.58 6.41
CA LEU A 191 7.08 19.39 6.03
C LEU A 191 6.16 20.07 7.06
N PRO A 192 5.00 20.56 6.62
CA PRO A 192 4.05 21.19 7.53
C PRO A 192 3.49 20.19 8.55
N GLU A 193 3.00 20.69 9.67
CA GLU A 193 2.42 19.86 10.74
C GLU A 193 1.26 18.99 10.25
N GLN A 194 1.09 17.84 10.91
CA GLN A 194 -0.03 16.94 10.73
C GLN A 194 -1.01 17.04 11.89
N THR A 195 -2.30 17.06 11.59
CA THR A 195 -3.38 17.05 12.58
C THR A 195 -4.26 15.82 12.33
N PHE A 196 -4.60 15.11 13.39
CA PHE A 196 -5.46 13.93 13.34
C PHE A 196 -6.74 14.18 14.12
N GLU A 197 -7.88 13.95 13.51
CA GLU A 197 -9.21 14.14 14.07
C GLU A 197 -10.01 12.84 13.92
N VAL A 198 -10.72 12.43 14.96
CA VAL A 198 -11.68 11.34 14.91
C VAL A 198 -13.08 11.91 15.01
N ARG A 199 -13.92 11.69 13.99
CA ARG A 199 -15.34 12.04 14.01
C ARG A 199 -16.17 10.79 14.21
N TYR A 200 -16.79 10.70 15.38
CA TYR A 200 -17.68 9.61 15.70
C TYR A 200 -19.02 9.78 15.01
N VAL A 201 -19.45 8.71 14.33
CA VAL A 201 -20.73 8.65 13.63
C VAL A 201 -21.66 7.71 14.38
N GLY A 202 -22.84 8.18 14.75
CA GLY A 202 -23.87 7.37 15.38
C GLY A 202 -24.50 6.40 14.39
N MET A 203 -24.61 5.12 14.75
CA MET A 203 -25.35 4.15 13.97
C MET A 203 -26.84 4.19 14.37
N PRO A 204 -27.78 4.41 13.43
CA PRO A 204 -29.22 4.43 13.75
C PRO A 204 -29.69 3.11 14.37
N ALA A 205 -30.73 3.15 15.20
CA ALA A 205 -31.17 2.03 16.01
C ALA A 205 -31.51 0.74 15.22
N LYS A 206 -32.08 0.88 14.03
CA LYS A 206 -32.42 -0.25 13.17
C LYS A 206 -31.15 -0.96 12.66
N GLU A 207 -30.20 -0.18 12.18
CA GLU A 207 -28.91 -0.66 11.66
C GLU A 207 -28.07 -1.23 12.81
N ARG A 208 -28.11 -0.62 13.99
CA ARG A 208 -27.44 -1.15 15.20
C ARG A 208 -27.97 -2.54 15.57
N LYS A 209 -29.27 -2.75 15.53
CA LYS A 209 -29.85 -4.09 15.78
C LYS A 209 -29.36 -5.13 14.77
N LEU A 210 -29.25 -4.77 13.49
CA LEU A 210 -28.72 -5.66 12.47
C LEU A 210 -27.22 -5.94 12.70
N TYR A 211 -26.45 -4.90 13.02
CA TYR A 211 -25.03 -5.01 13.34
C TYR A 211 -24.79 -5.97 14.51
N GLU A 212 -25.50 -5.78 15.62
CA GLU A 212 -25.37 -6.61 16.82
C GLU A 212 -25.80 -8.08 16.58
N LYS A 213 -26.84 -8.27 15.76
CA LYS A 213 -27.24 -9.62 15.34
C LYS A 213 -26.09 -10.33 14.60
N ILE A 214 -25.56 -9.71 13.54
CA ILE A 214 -24.47 -10.31 12.73
C ILE A 214 -23.21 -10.49 13.56
N ARG A 215 -22.89 -9.55 14.47
CA ARG A 215 -21.79 -9.66 15.41
C ARG A 215 -21.94 -10.90 16.30
N LYS A 216 -23.11 -11.06 16.92
CA LYS A 216 -23.41 -12.20 17.81
C LYS A 216 -23.38 -13.54 17.07
N ASP A 217 -23.98 -13.60 15.90
CA ASP A 217 -23.97 -14.78 15.04
C ASP A 217 -22.52 -15.14 14.65
N SER A 218 -21.70 -14.15 14.33
CA SER A 218 -20.29 -14.33 13.99
C SER A 218 -19.47 -14.90 15.17
N ILE A 219 -19.70 -14.41 16.39
CA ILE A 219 -19.07 -14.93 17.61
C ILE A 219 -19.48 -16.39 17.83
N THR A 220 -20.80 -16.68 17.77
CA THR A 220 -21.34 -18.01 17.96
C THR A 220 -20.74 -19.02 16.96
N GLU A 221 -20.65 -18.65 15.69
CA GLU A 221 -20.04 -19.50 14.67
C GLU A 221 -18.55 -19.73 14.89
N LEU A 222 -17.80 -18.73 15.36
CA LEU A 222 -16.38 -18.88 15.71
C LEU A 222 -16.18 -19.78 16.95
N GLU A 223 -17.09 -19.74 17.92
CA GLU A 223 -17.03 -20.58 19.12
C GLU A 223 -17.44 -22.03 18.84
N SER A 224 -18.43 -22.26 17.96
CA SER A 224 -18.97 -23.59 17.65
C SER A 224 -18.31 -24.28 16.46
N GLY A 225 -17.64 -23.54 15.60
CA GLY A 225 -17.19 -23.98 14.26
C GLY A 225 -15.85 -24.73 14.19
N GLY A 226 -15.26 -25.14 15.31
CA GLY A 226 -14.00 -25.88 15.29
C GLY A 226 -12.74 -24.97 15.21
N LYS A 227 -11.81 -25.21 14.27
CA LYS A 227 -10.54 -24.48 14.24
C LYS A 227 -10.74 -23.02 13.77
N VAL A 228 -10.52 -22.07 14.67
CA VAL A 228 -10.50 -20.63 14.35
C VAL A 228 -9.25 -20.31 13.53
N THR A 229 -9.42 -19.73 12.34
CA THR A 229 -8.32 -19.30 11.47
C THR A 229 -8.37 -17.78 11.23
N ALA A 230 -7.24 -17.19 10.91
CA ALA A 230 -7.20 -15.75 10.54
C ALA A 230 -8.18 -15.42 9.42
N ALA A 231 -8.29 -16.26 8.41
CA ALA A 231 -9.19 -16.05 7.26
C ALA A 231 -10.66 -16.00 7.69
N THR A 232 -11.11 -16.91 8.59
CA THR A 232 -12.50 -16.93 9.06
C THR A 232 -12.82 -15.71 9.92
N VAL A 233 -11.92 -15.30 10.82
CA VAL A 233 -12.10 -14.10 11.65
C VAL A 233 -12.12 -12.84 10.81
N LEU A 234 -11.14 -12.67 9.90
CA LEU A 234 -11.07 -11.50 9.01
C LEU A 234 -12.30 -11.38 8.12
N THR A 235 -12.82 -12.48 7.59
CA THR A 235 -14.05 -12.45 6.78
C THR A 235 -15.25 -11.91 7.57
N LYS A 236 -15.37 -12.31 8.84
CA LYS A 236 -16.46 -11.82 9.71
C LYS A 236 -16.29 -10.34 10.07
N LEU A 237 -15.07 -9.92 10.40
CA LEU A 237 -14.75 -8.51 10.63
C LEU A 237 -15.01 -7.64 9.39
N LEU A 238 -14.71 -8.16 8.18
CA LEU A 238 -15.02 -7.48 6.92
C LEU A 238 -16.53 -7.23 6.77
N ARG A 239 -17.38 -8.21 7.09
CA ARG A 239 -18.85 -8.05 7.04
C ARG A 239 -19.34 -6.97 8.02
N LEU A 240 -18.80 -6.96 9.22
CA LEU A 240 -19.12 -5.91 10.21
C LEU A 240 -18.66 -4.54 9.74
N GLN A 241 -17.51 -4.45 9.08
CA GLN A 241 -17.03 -3.20 8.52
C GLN A 241 -17.86 -2.72 7.33
N GLN A 242 -18.34 -3.61 6.48
CA GLN A 242 -19.29 -3.26 5.41
C GLN A 242 -20.57 -2.65 5.98
N LEU A 243 -21.11 -3.22 7.05
CA LEU A 243 -22.29 -2.67 7.75
C LEU A 243 -22.01 -1.28 8.33
N ALA A 244 -20.87 -1.11 8.99
CA ALA A 244 -20.45 0.20 9.50
C ALA A 244 -20.25 1.22 8.36
N GLY A 245 -19.79 0.77 7.18
CA GLY A 245 -19.67 1.57 5.96
C GLY A 245 -21.01 1.88 5.27
N GLY A 246 -22.12 1.28 5.74
CA GLY A 246 -23.47 1.55 5.25
C GLY A 246 -23.99 0.61 4.19
N PHE A 247 -23.36 -0.53 3.94
CA PHE A 247 -23.79 -1.54 2.98
C PHE A 247 -23.54 -2.97 3.47
N LEU A 248 -24.17 -3.95 2.84
CA LEU A 248 -23.94 -5.37 3.09
C LEU A 248 -23.98 -6.14 1.77
N VAL A 249 -23.00 -7.00 1.54
CA VAL A 249 -23.04 -7.99 0.46
C VAL A 249 -23.57 -9.31 1.03
N LYS A 250 -24.75 -9.72 0.64
CA LYS A 250 -25.33 -11.01 1.03
C LYS A 250 -24.67 -12.14 0.27
N ASP A 251 -24.58 -13.33 0.87
CA ASP A 251 -24.03 -14.50 0.21
C ASP A 251 -24.84 -14.84 -1.04
N GLY A 252 -24.16 -15.01 -2.17
CA GLY A 252 -24.79 -15.27 -3.47
C GLY A 252 -25.43 -14.06 -4.15
N ALA A 253 -25.31 -12.85 -3.59
CA ALA A 253 -25.82 -11.64 -4.22
C ALA A 253 -24.74 -10.93 -5.03
N ASP A 254 -25.04 -10.57 -6.28
CA ASP A 254 -24.12 -9.82 -7.17
C ASP A 254 -24.00 -8.34 -6.80
N LYS A 255 -24.94 -7.80 -6.03
CA LYS A 255 -24.99 -6.36 -5.71
C LYS A 255 -25.05 -6.12 -4.21
N PRO A 256 -24.31 -5.10 -3.72
CA PRO A 256 -24.40 -4.67 -2.33
C PRO A 256 -25.77 -4.04 -2.05
N GLU A 257 -26.35 -4.38 -0.91
CA GLU A 257 -27.56 -3.76 -0.36
C GLU A 257 -27.16 -2.56 0.49
N LYS A 258 -27.79 -1.40 0.25
CA LYS A 258 -27.60 -0.22 1.10
C LYS A 258 -28.33 -0.43 2.43
N VAL A 259 -27.60 -0.28 3.53
CA VAL A 259 -28.12 -0.49 4.89
C VAL A 259 -28.27 0.83 5.63
N SER A 260 -27.29 1.74 5.51
CA SER A 260 -27.26 3.00 6.25
C SER A 260 -26.71 4.14 5.39
N THR A 261 -27.03 5.40 5.78
CA THR A 261 -26.44 6.61 5.22
C THR A 261 -25.59 7.38 6.22
N ALA A 262 -25.57 6.96 7.48
CA ALA A 262 -25.00 7.75 8.57
C ALA A 262 -23.57 8.26 8.29
N LYS A 263 -22.68 7.39 7.80
CA LYS A 263 -21.33 7.81 7.40
C LYS A 263 -21.30 8.72 6.17
N LEU A 264 -22.20 8.48 5.19
CA LEU A 264 -22.32 9.34 4.01
C LEU A 264 -22.82 10.73 4.39
N ASP A 265 -23.76 10.82 5.33
CA ASP A 265 -24.30 12.08 5.82
C ASP A 265 -23.19 12.87 6.56
N ALA A 266 -22.42 12.23 7.41
CA ALA A 266 -21.23 12.85 8.04
C ALA A 266 -20.17 13.29 7.02
N LEU A 267 -19.92 12.50 5.99
CA LEU A 267 -19.00 12.87 4.91
C LEU A 267 -19.56 14.04 4.07
N LYS A 268 -20.88 14.07 3.84
CA LYS A 268 -21.54 15.17 3.14
C LYS A 268 -21.24 16.50 3.81
N ASP A 269 -21.38 16.57 5.13
CA ASP A 269 -21.13 17.81 5.87
C ASP A 269 -19.66 18.24 5.69
N ILE A 270 -18.70 17.32 5.76
CA ILE A 270 -17.28 17.62 5.51
C ILE A 270 -17.05 18.12 4.08
N ILE A 271 -17.68 17.50 3.07
CA ILE A 271 -17.52 17.95 1.67
C ILE A 271 -18.11 19.36 1.51
N ILE A 272 -19.24 19.65 2.13
CA ILE A 272 -19.83 21.00 2.08
C ILE A 272 -18.87 22.01 2.72
N ASP A 273 -18.43 21.75 3.94
CA ASP A 273 -17.56 22.67 4.69
C ASP A 273 -16.23 22.93 3.97
N TYR A 274 -15.54 21.89 3.56
CA TYR A 274 -14.17 22.01 3.01
C TYR A 274 -14.15 22.34 1.52
N VAL A 275 -15.05 21.76 0.73
CA VAL A 275 -15.01 21.87 -0.73
C VAL A 275 -15.95 22.93 -1.25
N VAL A 276 -17.24 22.91 -0.83
CA VAL A 276 -18.25 23.81 -1.38
C VAL A 276 -18.08 25.22 -0.81
N GLU A 277 -17.97 25.35 0.50
CA GLU A 277 -17.83 26.63 1.21
C GLU A 277 -16.36 27.04 1.32
N GLY A 278 -15.48 26.12 1.66
CA GLY A 278 -14.04 26.38 1.84
C GLY A 278 -13.25 26.51 0.55
N GLY A 279 -13.78 26.06 -0.60
CA GLY A 279 -13.11 26.12 -1.91
C GLY A 279 -11.85 25.26 -2.02
N ARG A 280 -11.63 24.35 -1.07
CA ARG A 280 -10.42 23.51 -0.96
C ARG A 280 -10.62 22.18 -1.68
N LYS A 281 -9.51 21.52 -2.05
CA LYS A 281 -9.55 20.15 -2.55
C LYS A 281 -9.54 19.16 -1.38
N LEU A 282 -10.25 18.05 -1.55
CA LEU A 282 -10.39 17.01 -0.54
C LEU A 282 -10.02 15.65 -1.09
N VAL A 283 -9.28 14.86 -0.31
CA VAL A 283 -9.04 13.43 -0.56
C VAL A 283 -9.92 12.61 0.36
N VAL A 284 -10.58 11.59 -0.18
CA VAL A 284 -11.34 10.61 0.61
C VAL A 284 -10.83 9.22 0.31
N PHE A 285 -10.37 8.50 1.32
CA PHE A 285 -10.03 7.09 1.20
C PHE A 285 -11.15 6.20 1.73
N ALA A 286 -11.48 5.19 0.96
CA ALA A 286 -12.46 4.14 1.30
C ALA A 286 -11.86 2.76 1.03
N ARG A 287 -12.32 1.75 1.73
CA ARG A 287 -11.83 0.39 1.57
C ARG A 287 -12.54 -0.37 0.46
N PHE A 288 -13.85 -0.19 0.36
CA PHE A 288 -14.70 -0.99 -0.51
C PHE A 288 -15.18 -0.20 -1.73
N ILE A 289 -15.25 -0.86 -2.89
CA ILE A 289 -15.75 -0.25 -4.13
C ILE A 289 -17.19 0.32 -3.97
N PRO A 290 -18.13 -0.38 -3.29
CA PRO A 290 -19.46 0.20 -3.04
C PRO A 290 -19.46 1.51 -2.26
N GLU A 291 -18.48 1.72 -1.37
CA GLU A 291 -18.30 3.00 -0.68
C GLU A 291 -17.82 4.08 -1.65
N VAL A 292 -16.83 3.77 -2.51
CA VAL A 292 -16.33 4.69 -3.55
C VAL A 292 -17.49 5.13 -4.45
N ASP A 293 -18.31 4.20 -4.92
CA ASP A 293 -19.48 4.48 -5.78
C ASP A 293 -20.53 5.33 -5.06
N ALA A 294 -20.77 5.06 -3.77
CA ALA A 294 -21.72 5.83 -2.97
C ALA A 294 -21.22 7.27 -2.73
N ILE A 295 -19.93 7.45 -2.49
CA ILE A 295 -19.29 8.77 -2.31
C ILE A 295 -19.35 9.57 -3.63
N LEU A 296 -19.08 8.95 -4.78
CA LEU A 296 -19.17 9.62 -6.07
C LEU A 296 -20.61 10.07 -6.36
N LYS A 297 -21.61 9.21 -6.11
CA LYS A 297 -23.03 9.56 -6.26
C LYS A 297 -23.46 10.67 -5.29
N LEU A 298 -22.86 10.75 -4.10
CA LEU A 298 -23.07 11.85 -3.19
C LEU A 298 -22.46 13.15 -3.76
N ALA A 299 -21.22 13.08 -4.22
CA ALA A 299 -20.50 14.21 -4.82
C ALA A 299 -21.27 14.79 -6.03
N GLU A 300 -21.79 13.96 -6.93
CA GLU A 300 -22.61 14.41 -8.08
C GLU A 300 -23.84 15.22 -7.66
N LYS A 301 -24.38 14.98 -6.47
CA LYS A 301 -25.58 15.67 -5.96
C LYS A 301 -25.27 16.99 -5.26
N ILE A 302 -24.11 17.09 -4.61
CA ILE A 302 -23.80 18.21 -3.72
C ILE A 302 -22.75 19.17 -4.28
N LEU A 303 -21.90 18.73 -5.19
CA LEU A 303 -20.91 19.60 -5.81
C LEU A 303 -21.58 20.56 -6.81
N PRO A 304 -21.12 21.82 -6.90
CA PRO A 304 -21.52 22.73 -7.96
C PRO A 304 -21.27 22.13 -9.35
N LYS A 305 -22.09 22.51 -10.33
CA LYS A 305 -22.04 21.93 -11.70
C LYS A 305 -20.67 22.06 -12.41
N ASN A 306 -19.90 23.07 -12.06
CA ASN A 306 -18.56 23.28 -12.60
C ASN A 306 -17.48 22.53 -11.81
N ARG A 307 -17.81 21.82 -10.73
CA ARG A 307 -16.85 21.08 -9.90
C ARG A 307 -16.97 19.58 -10.14
N LYS A 308 -15.84 18.87 -10.08
CA LYS A 308 -15.72 17.46 -10.42
C LYS A 308 -15.14 16.64 -9.29
N ALA A 309 -15.58 15.40 -9.21
CA ALA A 309 -14.96 14.34 -8.42
C ALA A 309 -14.30 13.32 -9.35
N VAL A 310 -13.15 12.81 -8.98
CA VAL A 310 -12.46 11.70 -9.66
C VAL A 310 -12.24 10.56 -8.71
N ALA A 311 -12.14 9.33 -9.23
CA ALA A 311 -11.90 8.16 -8.39
C ALA A 311 -10.78 7.27 -8.93
N LEU A 312 -10.07 6.61 -7.98
CA LEU A 312 -9.04 5.62 -8.28
C LEU A 312 -9.27 4.36 -7.44
N TYR A 313 -9.62 3.25 -8.09
CA TYR A 313 -9.88 1.96 -7.45
C TYR A 313 -9.44 0.78 -8.34
N GLY A 314 -9.54 -0.45 -7.85
CA GLY A 314 -9.03 -1.64 -8.53
C GLY A 314 -9.52 -1.87 -9.95
N GLY A 315 -10.75 -1.43 -10.27
CA GLY A 315 -11.35 -1.52 -11.61
C GLY A 315 -10.77 -0.58 -12.67
N ILE A 316 -10.04 0.48 -12.26
CA ILE A 316 -9.43 1.45 -13.19
C ILE A 316 -8.17 0.83 -13.84
N LYS A 317 -8.10 0.92 -15.16
CA LYS A 317 -6.95 0.43 -15.93
C LYS A 317 -5.66 1.16 -15.52
N LYS A 318 -4.55 0.43 -15.49
CA LYS A 318 -3.27 0.97 -15.00
C LYS A 318 -2.77 2.19 -15.79
N ASN A 319 -3.02 2.23 -17.10
CA ASN A 319 -2.64 3.33 -17.98
C ASN A 319 -3.47 4.61 -17.79
N GLU A 320 -4.65 4.52 -17.18
CA GLU A 320 -5.55 5.65 -16.91
C GLU A 320 -5.26 6.33 -15.58
N ARG A 321 -4.65 5.60 -14.64
CA ARG A 321 -4.43 6.06 -13.24
C ARG A 321 -3.62 7.34 -13.15
N GLY A 322 -2.55 7.45 -13.96
CA GLY A 322 -1.71 8.65 -14.00
C GLY A 322 -2.46 9.89 -14.46
N GLY A 323 -3.38 9.74 -15.44
CA GLY A 323 -4.24 10.83 -15.91
C GLY A 323 -5.21 11.34 -14.83
N ILE A 324 -5.82 10.42 -14.07
CA ILE A 324 -6.74 10.75 -12.96
C ILE A 324 -6.01 11.54 -11.87
N VAL A 325 -4.83 11.09 -11.47
CA VAL A 325 -4.00 11.79 -10.48
C VAL A 325 -3.56 13.15 -11.00
N GLY A 326 -3.08 13.22 -12.24
CA GLY A 326 -2.70 14.47 -12.89
C GLY A 326 -3.85 15.47 -12.96
N GLN A 327 -5.05 15.01 -13.33
CA GLN A 327 -6.25 15.84 -13.34
C GLN A 327 -6.56 16.42 -11.96
N PHE A 328 -6.51 15.61 -10.89
CA PHE A 328 -6.72 16.12 -9.54
C PHE A 328 -5.67 17.15 -9.13
N GLN A 329 -4.41 16.92 -9.49
CA GLN A 329 -3.31 17.82 -9.13
C GLN A 329 -3.41 19.17 -9.83
N THR A 330 -3.76 19.22 -11.12
CA THR A 330 -3.61 20.41 -11.96
C THR A 330 -4.92 21.09 -12.34
N ASP A 331 -6.04 20.37 -12.43
CA ASP A 331 -7.34 20.95 -12.80
C ASP A 331 -8.00 21.59 -11.55
N PRO A 332 -8.22 22.93 -11.53
CA PRO A 332 -8.85 23.62 -10.40
C PRO A 332 -10.30 23.19 -10.18
N ASP A 333 -10.99 22.68 -11.20
CA ASP A 333 -12.37 22.23 -11.10
C ASP A 333 -12.50 20.79 -10.57
N THR A 334 -11.42 20.01 -10.56
CA THR A 334 -11.39 18.69 -9.94
C THR A 334 -11.03 18.83 -8.46
N VAL A 335 -12.06 18.86 -7.60
CA VAL A 335 -11.96 19.24 -6.19
C VAL A 335 -12.04 18.08 -5.21
N LEU A 336 -12.53 16.91 -5.65
CA LEU A 336 -12.66 15.73 -4.81
C LEU A 336 -11.96 14.53 -5.46
N PHE A 337 -11.05 13.90 -4.70
CA PHE A 337 -10.41 12.65 -5.07
C PHE A 337 -10.92 11.53 -4.16
N VAL A 338 -11.50 10.48 -4.73
CA VAL A 338 -11.98 9.32 -3.99
C VAL A 338 -11.11 8.12 -4.32
N GLY A 339 -10.37 7.61 -3.35
CA GLY A 339 -9.42 6.52 -3.54
C GLY A 339 -9.80 5.24 -2.78
N GLN A 340 -9.72 4.08 -3.44
CA GLN A 340 -9.68 2.82 -2.71
C GLN A 340 -8.30 2.70 -2.06
N ILE A 341 -8.24 2.61 -0.72
CA ILE A 341 -6.99 2.73 0.04
C ILE A 341 -5.91 1.74 -0.40
N ASP A 342 -6.28 0.50 -0.74
CA ASP A 342 -5.36 -0.54 -1.22
C ASP A 342 -4.79 -0.26 -2.62
N THR A 343 -5.48 0.56 -3.42
CA THR A 343 -5.07 0.89 -4.80
C THR A 343 -4.43 2.27 -4.89
N ALA A 344 -5.01 3.25 -4.22
CA ALA A 344 -4.61 4.65 -4.27
C ALA A 344 -3.68 5.05 -3.11
N GLY A 345 -3.56 4.22 -2.07
CA GLY A 345 -2.68 4.47 -0.92
C GLY A 345 -1.19 4.38 -1.24
N THR A 346 -0.80 3.94 -2.45
CA THR A 346 0.61 3.76 -2.82
C THR A 346 0.95 4.40 -4.16
N GLY A 347 2.16 4.96 -4.27
CA GLY A 347 2.77 5.37 -5.54
C GLY A 347 2.15 6.57 -6.27
N ILE A 348 1.32 7.39 -5.60
CA ILE A 348 0.72 8.60 -6.16
C ILE A 348 0.97 9.82 -5.27
N THR A 349 0.87 11.00 -5.84
CA THR A 349 1.01 12.29 -5.14
C THR A 349 -0.32 13.05 -5.19
N LEU A 350 -0.81 13.53 -4.05
CA LEU A 350 -2.09 14.23 -3.90
C LEU A 350 -1.92 15.55 -3.11
N THR A 351 -0.78 16.22 -3.26
CA THR A 351 -0.41 17.44 -2.54
C THR A 351 -1.26 18.66 -2.89
N ALA A 352 -2.09 18.59 -3.94
CA ALA A 352 -3.09 19.62 -4.23
C ALA A 352 -4.18 19.71 -3.14
N ALA A 353 -4.34 18.68 -2.31
CA ALA A 353 -5.18 18.72 -1.11
C ALA A 353 -4.30 18.73 0.15
N ASP A 354 -4.78 19.38 1.17
CA ASP A 354 -4.20 19.42 2.52
C ASP A 354 -5.07 18.65 3.54
N THR A 355 -6.21 18.15 3.12
CA THR A 355 -7.15 17.43 3.97
C THR A 355 -7.50 16.06 3.36
N CYS A 356 -7.42 15.03 4.19
CA CYS A 356 -7.75 13.65 3.84
C CYS A 356 -8.77 13.08 4.82
N VAL A 357 -9.86 12.53 4.31
CA VAL A 357 -10.87 11.82 5.10
C VAL A 357 -10.73 10.32 4.89
N TYR A 358 -10.64 9.57 5.96
CA TYR A 358 -10.75 8.12 5.95
C TYR A 358 -12.21 7.73 6.23
N TYR A 359 -12.94 7.42 5.16
CA TYR A 359 -14.28 6.88 5.25
C TYR A 359 -14.28 5.47 5.86
N SER A 360 -13.31 4.65 5.44
CA SER A 360 -13.02 3.34 6.02
C SER A 360 -11.55 3.00 5.78
N LYS A 361 -10.93 2.27 6.74
CA LYS A 361 -9.52 1.87 6.71
C LYS A 361 -9.41 0.36 6.52
N ASN A 362 -8.28 -0.10 6.01
CA ASN A 362 -7.95 -1.52 6.03
C ASN A 362 -7.29 -1.92 7.36
N PHE A 363 -7.01 -3.22 7.53
CA PHE A 363 -6.40 -3.77 8.75
C PHE A 363 -4.86 -3.69 8.74
N ASN A 364 -4.25 -3.14 7.67
CA ASN A 364 -2.81 -3.14 7.49
C ASN A 364 -2.23 -1.75 7.80
N TYR A 365 -1.41 -1.68 8.85
CA TYR A 365 -0.77 -0.45 9.28
C TYR A 365 0.14 0.17 8.18
N ALA A 366 0.91 -0.66 7.47
CA ALA A 366 1.82 -0.15 6.43
C ALA A 366 1.05 0.54 5.28
N THR A 367 -0.11 -0.02 4.87
CA THR A 367 -0.96 0.62 3.86
C THR A 367 -1.54 1.95 4.37
N TYR A 368 -1.95 1.99 5.64
CA TYR A 368 -2.43 3.22 6.27
C TYR A 368 -1.32 4.28 6.33
N GLU A 369 -0.13 3.93 6.81
CA GLU A 369 1.03 4.82 6.89
C GLU A 369 1.44 5.36 5.51
N GLN A 370 1.47 4.51 4.50
CA GLN A 370 1.72 4.93 3.13
C GLN A 370 0.66 5.90 2.60
N SER A 371 -0.62 5.70 2.96
CA SER A 371 -1.71 6.57 2.52
C SER A 371 -1.62 7.98 3.14
N LEU A 372 -1.16 8.11 4.38
CA LEU A 372 -0.88 9.41 5.02
C LEU A 372 0.13 10.22 4.18
N SER A 373 1.11 9.55 3.60
CA SER A 373 2.16 10.16 2.79
C SER A 373 1.71 10.60 1.39
N ARG A 374 0.40 10.52 1.07
CA ARG A 374 -0.09 10.97 -0.25
C ARG A 374 -0.32 12.47 -0.32
N ILE A 375 -0.78 13.08 0.77
CA ILE A 375 -0.94 14.53 0.89
C ILE A 375 0.23 15.19 1.63
N HIS A 376 0.82 14.51 2.62
CA HIS A 376 1.97 14.97 3.41
C HIS A 376 3.29 14.53 2.78
N ARG A 377 3.72 15.28 1.78
CA ARG A 377 4.87 14.96 0.93
C ARG A 377 5.54 16.25 0.45
N ILE A 378 6.76 16.16 -0.09
CA ILE A 378 7.47 17.29 -0.76
C ILE A 378 6.51 17.99 -1.72
N GLY A 379 6.47 19.31 -1.63
CA GLY A 379 5.52 20.16 -2.36
C GLY A 379 4.24 20.51 -1.60
N GLN A 380 3.99 19.94 -0.41
CA GLN A 380 2.93 20.38 0.47
C GLN A 380 3.39 21.58 1.30
N VAL A 381 2.62 22.66 1.26
CA VAL A 381 2.92 23.91 2.00
C VAL A 381 1.92 24.18 3.13
N ASN A 382 0.79 23.47 3.13
CA ASN A 382 -0.26 23.65 4.12
C ASN A 382 -0.21 22.55 5.18
N ARG A 383 -0.64 22.87 6.42
CA ARG A 383 -0.87 21.86 7.46
C ARG A 383 -1.81 20.77 6.95
N CYS A 384 -1.40 19.51 7.11
CA CYS A 384 -2.20 18.38 6.69
C CYS A 384 -3.17 17.91 7.77
N THR A 385 -4.45 17.83 7.43
CA THR A 385 -5.50 17.36 8.33
C THR A 385 -6.00 16.00 7.89
N TYR A 386 -6.03 15.04 8.81
CA TYR A 386 -6.57 13.70 8.61
C TYR A 386 -7.80 13.50 9.48
N ILE A 387 -8.92 13.18 8.86
CA ILE A 387 -10.21 13.00 9.54
C ILE A 387 -10.65 11.54 9.41
N ASP A 388 -10.76 10.86 10.53
CA ASP A 388 -11.26 9.49 10.60
C ASP A 388 -12.76 9.47 10.88
N LEU A 389 -13.57 8.93 9.98
CA LEU A 389 -14.99 8.67 10.22
C LEU A 389 -15.15 7.30 10.87
N VAL A 390 -15.47 7.29 12.15
CA VAL A 390 -15.54 6.08 12.97
C VAL A 390 -16.96 5.87 13.48
N VAL A 391 -17.56 4.72 13.19
CA VAL A 391 -18.82 4.35 13.83
C VAL A 391 -18.51 3.86 15.24
N GLY A 392 -19.04 4.56 16.23
CA GLY A 392 -18.83 4.22 17.65
C GLY A 392 -19.38 2.82 17.99
N ASP A 393 -18.76 2.15 18.95
CA ASP A 393 -19.09 0.77 19.37
C ASP A 393 -19.15 -0.22 18.21
N SER A 394 -18.20 -0.11 17.26
CA SER A 394 -18.13 -0.98 16.11
C SER A 394 -16.69 -1.44 15.79
N VAL A 395 -16.56 -2.30 14.81
CA VAL A 395 -15.26 -2.75 14.29
C VAL A 395 -14.39 -1.60 13.78
N ASP A 396 -14.98 -0.50 13.32
CA ASP A 396 -14.22 0.68 12.87
C ASP A 396 -13.38 1.27 14.00
N GLU A 397 -13.95 1.35 15.20
CA GLU A 397 -13.25 1.85 16.38
C GLU A 397 -12.08 0.93 16.77
N LYS A 398 -12.30 -0.39 16.70
CA LYS A 398 -11.26 -1.38 16.97
C LYS A 398 -10.10 -1.29 15.96
N ILE A 399 -10.44 -1.14 14.68
CA ILE A 399 -9.44 -0.93 13.61
C ILE A 399 -8.66 0.36 13.87
N ASN A 400 -9.35 1.44 14.21
CA ASN A 400 -8.70 2.73 14.44
C ASN A 400 -7.72 2.66 15.61
N ILE A 401 -8.13 2.07 16.74
CA ILE A 401 -7.27 1.87 17.91
C ILE A 401 -6.04 1.03 17.57
N ALA A 402 -6.20 -0.08 16.84
CA ALA A 402 -5.10 -0.94 16.46
C ALA A 402 -4.09 -0.22 15.52
N LEU A 403 -4.59 0.53 14.53
CA LEU A 403 -3.74 1.33 13.65
C LEU A 403 -2.99 2.44 14.41
N MET A 404 -3.62 3.08 15.38
CA MET A 404 -2.95 4.06 16.25
C MET A 404 -1.83 3.43 17.09
N LYS A 405 -1.99 2.18 17.51
CA LYS A 405 -0.95 1.40 18.20
C LYS A 405 0.09 0.78 17.26
N LYS A 406 0.00 1.04 15.97
CA LYS A 406 0.84 0.44 14.92
C LYS A 406 0.74 -1.09 14.86
N GLU A 407 -0.39 -1.64 15.26
CA GLU A 407 -0.65 -3.08 15.25
C GLU A 407 -1.14 -3.54 13.87
N ASN A 408 -0.65 -4.71 13.43
CA ASN A 408 -1.16 -5.37 12.24
C ASN A 408 -2.26 -6.37 12.64
N LEU A 409 -3.51 -5.94 12.53
CA LEU A 409 -4.67 -6.76 12.89
C LEU A 409 -4.71 -8.14 12.20
N ALA A 410 -4.21 -8.24 10.98
CA ALA A 410 -4.21 -9.51 10.25
C ALA A 410 -3.37 -10.60 10.93
N GLU A 411 -2.41 -10.23 11.77
CA GLU A 411 -1.53 -11.16 12.49
C GLU A 411 -2.00 -11.44 13.91
N THR A 412 -2.48 -10.42 14.61
CA THR A 412 -2.88 -10.53 16.02
C THR A 412 -4.30 -11.05 16.22
N VAL A 413 -5.09 -11.05 15.14
CA VAL A 413 -6.54 -11.34 15.20
C VAL A 413 -6.87 -12.79 15.60
N VAL A 414 -5.98 -13.76 15.37
CA VAL A 414 -6.25 -15.18 15.66
C VAL A 414 -6.22 -15.44 17.18
N ASP A 415 -5.21 -14.90 17.85
CA ASP A 415 -4.97 -15.17 19.27
C ASP A 415 -5.94 -14.39 20.18
N ASN A 416 -6.36 -13.21 19.72
CA ASN A 416 -7.18 -12.29 20.50
C ASN A 416 -8.49 -11.87 19.78
N TRP A 417 -9.05 -12.73 18.94
CA TRP A 417 -10.18 -12.36 18.09
C TRP A 417 -11.40 -11.80 18.83
N LYS A 418 -11.68 -12.28 20.05
CA LYS A 418 -12.84 -11.83 20.86
C LYS A 418 -12.80 -10.32 21.16
N GLN A 419 -11.63 -9.71 21.27
CA GLN A 419 -11.53 -8.28 21.55
C GLN A 419 -11.91 -7.38 20.34
N TYR A 420 -11.96 -7.95 19.14
CA TYR A 420 -12.30 -7.22 17.91
C TYR A 420 -13.80 -7.31 17.56
N PHE A 421 -14.52 -8.18 18.25
CA PHE A 421 -15.97 -8.28 18.21
C PHE A 421 -16.57 -7.62 19.45
#